data_77a2f0154732cb16701148a6071e0853
#
_entry.id   77a2f0154732cb16701148a6071e0853
#
_cell.length_a   1.000
_cell.length_b   1.000
_cell.length_c   1.000
_cell.angle_alpha   90.00
_cell.angle_beta   90.00
_cell.angle_gamma   90.00
#
_symmetry.space_group_name_H-M   'P 1'
#
loop_
_entity.id
_entity.type
_entity.pdbx_description
1 polymer ?
#
loop_
_entity_poly.entity_id
_entity_poly.type
_entity_poly.pdbx_seq_one_letter_code
_entity_poly.pdbx_strand_id
1 'polypeptide(L)'
;MSEQAGPTDGGPIERVDFVAVPTKDLGRAVDFYGSTLGLPRSVYIEERHYAEFETSNLTLSVIDAEKMGIECEPVRSGIALHVADVGQARAKLEQRGVEFEGETFDTGVCHMALFNDPDGNRLILHHRYAPRPSGSAERVGAAA
;
A
#
# COMPACT_ATOMS: atom_id res chain seq x y z
N MET A 1 5.37 10.88 -12.51
CA MET A 1 4.20 10.26 -12.09
C MET A 1 3.33 9.96 -13.25
N SER A 2 2.71 8.88 -13.17
CA SER A 2 1.92 8.54 -14.28
C SER A 2 0.76 9.50 -14.33
N GLU A 3 0.23 9.60 -15.52
CA GLU A 3 -0.84 10.42 -15.74
C GLU A 3 -2.04 9.90 -15.09
N GLN A 4 -2.73 10.72 -14.39
CA GLN A 4 -3.94 10.28 -13.74
C GLN A 4 -5.07 10.34 -14.72
N ALA A 5 -5.98 9.40 -14.63
CA ALA A 5 -7.19 9.48 -15.40
C ALA A 5 -7.98 10.70 -14.93
N GLY A 6 -8.64 11.34 -15.84
CA GLY A 6 -9.51 12.44 -15.49
C GLY A 6 -10.77 11.94 -14.80
N PRO A 7 -11.66 12.86 -14.43
CA PRO A 7 -12.92 12.47 -13.81
C PRO A 7 -13.72 11.56 -14.72
N THR A 8 -14.41 10.62 -14.13
CA THR A 8 -15.28 9.74 -14.92
C THR A 8 -16.56 10.47 -15.22
N ASP A 9 -17.16 10.09 -16.33
CA ASP A 9 -18.43 10.66 -16.72
C ASP A 9 -19.49 10.35 -15.68
N GLY A 10 -20.24 11.35 -15.30
CA GLY A 10 -21.37 11.15 -14.43
C GLY A 10 -21.07 11.07 -12.98
N GLY A 11 -19.82 11.20 -12.58
CA GLY A 11 -19.48 11.13 -11.18
C GLY A 11 -18.59 12.26 -10.71
N PRO A 12 -18.72 12.69 -9.46
CA PRO A 12 -17.87 13.76 -8.93
C PRO A 12 -16.52 13.27 -8.40
N ILE A 13 -16.33 11.96 -8.23
CA ILE A 13 -15.11 11.43 -7.65
C ILE A 13 -14.04 11.37 -8.73
N GLU A 14 -12.89 11.99 -8.47
CA GLU A 14 -11.83 12.08 -9.47
C GLU A 14 -10.69 11.11 -9.25
N ARG A 15 -10.37 10.82 -8.00
CA ARG A 15 -9.26 9.92 -7.70
C ARG A 15 -9.27 9.58 -6.21
N VAL A 16 -8.37 8.71 -5.80
CA VAL A 16 -8.13 8.43 -4.39
C VAL A 16 -6.93 9.25 -3.95
N ASP A 17 -7.10 10.07 -2.91
CA ASP A 17 -6.00 10.90 -2.43
C ASP A 17 -5.09 10.16 -1.46
N PHE A 18 -5.67 9.40 -0.54
CA PHE A 18 -4.85 8.61 0.38
C PHE A 18 -5.64 7.41 0.87
N VAL A 19 -4.90 6.45 1.39
CA VAL A 19 -5.46 5.30 2.09
C VAL A 19 -4.91 5.34 3.50
N ALA A 20 -5.78 5.23 4.49
CA ALA A 20 -5.37 5.26 5.89
C ALA A 20 -5.18 3.85 6.42
N VAL A 21 -4.11 3.64 7.17
CA VAL A 21 -3.87 2.39 7.88
C VAL A 21 -3.71 2.68 9.36
N PRO A 22 -4.35 1.89 10.23
CA PRO A 22 -4.31 2.16 11.66
C PRO A 22 -3.07 1.57 12.31
N THR A 23 -2.59 2.26 13.34
CA THR A 23 -1.52 1.72 14.17
C THR A 23 -1.85 1.97 15.64
N LYS A 24 -1.30 1.15 16.51
CA LYS A 24 -1.35 1.38 17.95
C LYS A 24 -0.09 2.05 18.45
N ASP A 25 0.91 2.21 17.59
CA ASP A 25 2.19 2.78 17.99
C ASP A 25 2.74 3.53 16.80
N LEU A 26 2.52 4.84 16.77
CA LEU A 26 2.87 5.66 15.61
C LEU A 26 4.36 5.65 15.34
N GLY A 27 5.19 5.73 16.38
CA GLY A 27 6.65 5.70 16.18
C GLY A 27 7.13 4.42 15.52
N ARG A 28 6.58 3.28 15.96
CA ARG A 28 6.93 1.99 15.37
C ARG A 28 6.49 1.92 13.92
N ALA A 29 5.29 2.42 13.63
CA ALA A 29 4.79 2.43 12.25
C ALA A 29 5.63 3.33 11.36
N VAL A 30 6.03 4.49 11.87
CA VAL A 30 6.87 5.42 11.11
C VAL A 30 8.21 4.75 10.77
N ASP A 31 8.79 4.01 11.71
CA ASP A 31 10.02 3.28 11.43
C ASP A 31 9.81 2.21 10.37
N PHE A 32 8.69 1.51 10.44
CA PHE A 32 8.44 0.44 9.49
C PHE A 32 8.26 0.99 8.06
N TYR A 33 7.37 1.95 7.88
CA TYR A 33 7.09 2.47 6.55
C TYR A 33 8.25 3.29 6.00
N GLY A 34 8.94 4.03 6.85
CA GLY A 34 10.04 4.88 6.41
C GLY A 34 11.35 4.16 6.25
N SER A 35 11.72 3.32 7.22
CA SER A 35 13.03 2.67 7.20
C SER A 35 12.97 1.28 6.60
N THR A 36 12.05 0.45 7.06
CA THR A 36 11.98 -0.93 6.57
C THR A 36 11.51 -0.96 5.12
N LEU A 37 10.41 -0.30 4.81
CA LEU A 37 9.91 -0.25 3.44
C LEU A 37 10.60 0.81 2.58
N GLY A 38 11.20 1.82 3.21
CA GLY A 38 11.94 2.82 2.47
C GLY A 38 11.08 3.87 1.76
N LEU A 39 9.86 4.10 2.23
CA LEU A 39 8.99 5.07 1.58
C LEU A 39 9.33 6.49 2.04
N PRO A 40 9.30 7.48 1.15
CA PRO A 40 9.51 8.86 1.56
C PRO A 40 8.41 9.32 2.48
N ARG A 41 8.78 9.95 3.58
CA ARG A 41 7.81 10.48 4.52
C ARG A 41 7.54 11.94 4.19
N SER A 42 6.29 12.27 3.90
CA SER A 42 5.91 13.63 3.57
C SER A 42 5.39 14.41 4.77
N VAL A 43 4.79 13.71 5.75
CA VAL A 43 4.23 14.35 6.93
C VAL A 43 4.47 13.47 8.15
N TYR A 44 4.74 14.08 9.29
CA TYR A 44 4.75 13.40 10.56
C TYR A 44 4.39 14.43 11.63
N ILE A 45 3.16 14.37 12.13
CA ILE A 45 2.70 15.30 13.14
C ILE A 45 2.20 14.48 14.32
N GLU A 46 3.09 14.29 15.27
CA GLU A 46 2.80 13.43 16.41
C GLU A 46 1.62 13.95 17.20
N GLU A 47 1.52 15.25 17.36
CA GLU A 47 0.43 15.87 18.13
C GLU A 47 -0.93 15.66 17.48
N ARG A 48 -0.95 15.39 16.18
CA ARG A 48 -2.17 15.11 15.45
C ARG A 48 -2.35 13.64 15.16
N HIS A 49 -1.39 12.81 15.60
CA HIS A 49 -1.50 11.36 15.62
C HIS A 49 -1.47 10.73 14.24
N TYR A 50 -0.68 11.30 13.31
CA TYR A 50 -0.56 10.64 12.00
C TYR A 50 0.76 10.99 11.32
N ALA A 51 1.10 10.15 10.33
CA ALA A 51 2.22 10.37 9.44
C ALA A 51 1.82 9.91 8.05
N GLU A 52 2.43 10.50 7.02
CA GLU A 52 2.12 10.16 5.65
C GLU A 52 3.36 9.75 4.90
N PHE A 53 3.23 8.72 4.09
CA PHE A 53 4.29 8.17 3.28
C PHE A 53 3.84 8.12 1.84
N GLU A 54 4.74 8.49 0.92
CA GLU A 54 4.35 8.65 -0.48
C GLU A 54 4.77 7.46 -1.30
N THR A 55 3.89 7.04 -2.19
CA THR A 55 4.23 6.18 -3.30
C THR A 55 4.09 7.04 -4.55
N SER A 56 4.34 6.49 -5.73
CA SER A 56 4.31 7.35 -6.92
C SER A 56 2.90 7.78 -7.30
N ASN A 57 1.88 7.12 -6.78
CA ASN A 57 0.51 7.41 -7.20
C ASN A 57 -0.48 7.61 -6.06
N LEU A 58 -0.05 7.43 -4.80
CA LEU A 58 -0.99 7.43 -3.70
C LEU A 58 -0.25 7.62 -2.39
N THR A 59 -0.87 8.32 -1.46
CA THR A 59 -0.34 8.52 -0.13
C THR A 59 -0.86 7.45 0.81
N LEU A 60 0.02 6.88 1.63
CA LEU A 60 -0.38 6.02 2.73
C LEU A 60 -0.35 6.86 4.00
N SER A 61 -1.50 7.02 4.64
CA SER A 61 -1.62 7.80 5.85
C SER A 61 -1.69 6.85 7.04
N VAL A 62 -0.68 6.86 7.87
CA VAL A 62 -0.63 5.99 9.04
C VAL A 62 -1.19 6.78 10.21
N ILE A 63 -2.24 6.27 10.83
CA ILE A 63 -2.94 7.01 11.88
C ILE A 63 -2.92 6.23 13.20
N ASP A 64 -2.68 6.94 14.29
CA ASP A 64 -2.82 6.37 15.62
C ASP A 64 -4.32 6.35 15.92
N ALA A 65 -4.97 5.28 15.51
CA ALA A 65 -6.42 5.25 15.42
C ALA A 65 -7.11 5.51 16.76
N GLU A 66 -6.63 4.86 17.81
CA GLU A 66 -7.29 4.98 19.10
C GLU A 66 -7.22 6.40 19.64
N LYS A 67 -6.12 7.09 19.39
CA LYS A 67 -5.99 8.48 19.82
C LYS A 67 -6.87 9.42 19.00
N MET A 68 -7.35 8.95 17.87
CA MET A 68 -8.28 9.72 17.05
C MET A 68 -9.73 9.29 17.26
N GLY A 69 -9.97 8.42 18.25
CA GLY A 69 -11.32 7.98 18.56
C GLY A 69 -11.83 6.87 17.65
N ILE A 70 -10.93 6.19 16.94
CA ILE A 70 -11.29 5.14 16.01
C ILE A 70 -10.78 3.82 16.56
N GLU A 71 -11.60 2.79 16.52
CA GLU A 71 -11.16 1.47 16.96
C GLU A 71 -10.06 0.97 16.02
N CYS A 72 -8.96 0.48 16.59
CA CYS A 72 -7.83 0.05 15.80
C CYS A 72 -8.04 -1.38 15.31
N GLU A 73 -8.56 -1.51 14.10
CA GLU A 73 -8.78 -2.80 13.46
C GLU A 73 -7.84 -2.90 12.27
N PRO A 74 -6.96 -3.88 12.24
CA PRO A 74 -6.03 -4.01 11.11
C PRO A 74 -6.76 -4.21 9.79
N VAL A 75 -6.22 -3.65 8.73
CA VAL A 75 -6.73 -3.85 7.38
C VAL A 75 -6.19 -5.18 6.89
N ARG A 76 -7.07 -6.16 6.72
CA ARG A 76 -6.63 -7.52 6.40
C ARG A 76 -6.76 -7.89 4.95
N SER A 77 -7.48 -7.10 4.15
CA SER A 77 -7.65 -7.40 2.74
C SER A 77 -6.41 -7.13 1.91
N GLY A 78 -5.59 -6.18 2.34
CA GLY A 78 -4.29 -6.01 1.74
C GLY A 78 -4.16 -4.78 0.85
N ILE A 79 -2.98 -4.18 0.89
CA ILE A 79 -2.60 -3.11 0.00
C ILE A 79 -1.48 -3.66 -0.86
N ALA A 80 -1.67 -3.67 -2.17
CA ALA A 80 -0.69 -4.21 -3.10
C ALA A 80 0.31 -3.11 -3.46
N LEU A 81 1.58 -3.39 -3.19
CA LEU A 81 2.67 -2.47 -3.44
C LEU A 81 3.44 -2.97 -4.66
N HIS A 82 3.51 -2.15 -5.69
CA HIS A 82 4.19 -2.55 -6.92
C HIS A 82 5.70 -2.60 -6.72
N VAL A 83 6.31 -3.69 -7.17
CA VAL A 83 7.77 -3.80 -7.23
C VAL A 83 8.15 -4.34 -8.60
N ALA A 84 9.37 -4.07 -9.02
CA ALA A 84 9.83 -4.54 -10.32
C ALA A 84 10.05 -6.05 -10.32
N ASP A 85 10.43 -6.62 -9.18
CA ASP A 85 10.74 -8.05 -9.06
C ASP A 85 10.38 -8.49 -7.65
N VAL A 86 9.34 -9.32 -7.53
CA VAL A 86 8.84 -9.72 -6.22
C VAL A 86 9.87 -10.52 -5.43
N GLY A 87 10.59 -11.42 -6.10
CA GLY A 87 11.60 -12.23 -5.42
C GLY A 87 12.72 -11.40 -4.83
N GLN A 88 13.23 -10.44 -5.59
CA GLN A 88 14.30 -9.58 -5.11
C GLN A 88 13.81 -8.65 -4.01
N ALA A 89 12.63 -8.10 -4.15
CA ALA A 89 12.07 -7.22 -3.13
C ALA A 89 11.82 -7.98 -1.84
N ARG A 90 11.30 -9.21 -1.96
CA ARG A 90 11.09 -10.06 -0.77
C ARG A 90 12.40 -10.32 -0.05
N ALA A 91 13.45 -10.70 -0.80
CA ALA A 91 14.74 -11.00 -0.18
C ALA A 91 15.28 -9.77 0.54
N LYS A 92 15.13 -8.59 -0.05
CA LYS A 92 15.61 -7.37 0.57
C LYS A 92 14.85 -7.07 1.86
N LEU A 93 13.54 -7.23 1.85
CA LEU A 93 12.76 -6.98 3.05
C LEU A 93 13.02 -8.04 4.13
N GLU A 94 13.25 -9.28 3.72
CA GLU A 94 13.63 -10.32 4.69
C GLU A 94 14.94 -9.98 5.38
N GLN A 95 15.88 -9.40 4.66
CA GLN A 95 17.13 -8.95 5.26
C GLN A 95 16.89 -7.84 6.27
N ARG A 96 15.81 -7.12 6.16
CA ARG A 96 15.42 -6.06 7.08
C ARG A 96 14.48 -6.54 8.18
N GLY A 97 14.28 -7.86 8.29
CA GLY A 97 13.51 -8.44 9.36
C GLY A 97 12.04 -8.68 9.08
N VAL A 98 11.60 -8.47 7.85
CA VAL A 98 10.21 -8.74 7.50
C VAL A 98 9.99 -10.23 7.33
N GLU A 99 8.91 -10.75 7.92
CA GLU A 99 8.54 -12.14 7.76
C GLU A 99 7.36 -12.22 6.81
N PHE A 100 7.48 -13.07 5.79
CA PHE A 100 6.43 -13.23 4.81
C PHE A 100 5.59 -14.45 5.15
N GLU A 101 4.31 -14.38 4.80
CA GLU A 101 3.38 -15.45 5.02
C GLU A 101 3.37 -16.34 3.80
N GLY A 102 3.81 -17.57 3.94
CA GLY A 102 3.83 -18.50 2.82
C GLY A 102 4.89 -18.17 1.79
N GLU A 103 4.78 -18.85 0.67
CA GLU A 103 5.73 -18.69 -0.43
C GLU A 103 5.25 -17.59 -1.36
N THR A 104 6.19 -17.02 -2.11
CA THR A 104 5.84 -16.18 -3.24
C THR A 104 5.06 -17.04 -4.23
N PHE A 105 3.98 -16.51 -4.78
CA PHE A 105 3.14 -17.30 -5.67
C PHE A 105 2.80 -16.56 -6.94
N ASP A 106 2.37 -17.34 -7.92
CA ASP A 106 2.05 -16.85 -9.26
C ASP A 106 0.56 -17.05 -9.47
N THR A 107 -0.14 -15.98 -9.81
CA THR A 107 -1.59 -16.06 -10.04
C THR A 107 -1.93 -16.43 -11.47
N GLY A 108 -0.92 -16.56 -12.35
CA GLY A 108 -1.13 -16.75 -13.77
C GLY A 108 -0.98 -15.47 -14.55
N VAL A 109 -1.01 -14.31 -13.88
CA VAL A 109 -0.81 -13.00 -14.51
C VAL A 109 0.09 -12.11 -13.65
N CYS A 110 0.26 -12.44 -12.38
CA CYS A 110 1.02 -11.63 -11.43
C CYS A 110 1.83 -12.50 -10.51
N HIS A 111 2.91 -11.93 -9.96
CA HIS A 111 3.60 -12.54 -8.82
C HIS A 111 3.23 -11.75 -7.57
N MET A 112 3.08 -12.45 -6.46
CA MET A 112 2.70 -11.84 -5.19
C MET A 112 3.45 -12.48 -4.02
N ALA A 113 3.71 -11.67 -2.99
CA ALA A 113 4.22 -12.15 -1.71
C ALA A 113 3.51 -11.38 -0.61
N LEU A 114 3.04 -12.07 0.43
CA LEU A 114 2.19 -11.50 1.46
C LEU A 114 2.95 -11.29 2.75
N PHE A 115 2.75 -10.12 3.37
CA PHE A 115 3.33 -9.86 4.69
C PHE A 115 2.43 -8.87 5.41
N ASN A 116 2.77 -8.55 6.64
CA ASN A 116 1.99 -7.61 7.43
C ASN A 116 2.91 -6.53 7.97
N ASP A 117 2.34 -5.35 8.20
CA ASP A 117 3.07 -4.35 8.96
C ASP A 117 3.02 -4.72 10.44
N PRO A 118 3.66 -3.97 11.34
CA PRO A 118 3.70 -4.35 12.77
C PRO A 118 2.34 -4.42 13.45
N ASP A 119 1.33 -3.78 12.90
CA ASP A 119 -0.01 -3.78 13.48
C ASP A 119 -0.91 -4.84 12.88
N GLY A 120 -0.41 -5.62 11.94
CA GLY A 120 -1.20 -6.66 11.29
C GLY A 120 -1.92 -6.19 10.04
N ASN A 121 -1.63 -4.98 9.56
CA ASN A 121 -2.19 -4.55 8.28
C ASN A 121 -1.52 -5.33 7.16
N ARG A 122 -2.33 -5.95 6.30
CA ARG A 122 -1.82 -6.79 5.23
C ARG A 122 -1.24 -5.96 4.10
N LEU A 123 -0.01 -6.32 3.71
CA LEU A 123 0.66 -5.71 2.58
C LEU A 123 1.05 -6.81 1.60
N ILE A 124 1.12 -6.47 0.32
CA ILE A 124 1.38 -7.46 -0.73
C ILE A 124 2.43 -6.87 -1.67
N LEU A 125 3.54 -7.57 -1.86
CA LEU A 125 4.43 -7.23 -2.95
C LEU A 125 3.79 -7.78 -4.22
N HIS A 126 3.76 -6.96 -5.27
CA HIS A 126 2.98 -7.29 -6.45
C HIS A 126 3.70 -6.85 -7.71
N HIS A 127 3.69 -7.73 -8.71
CA HIS A 127 4.18 -7.38 -10.04
C HIS A 127 3.34 -8.13 -11.06
N ARG A 128 2.64 -7.37 -11.91
CA ARG A 128 1.88 -7.96 -12.98
C ARG A 128 2.80 -8.11 -14.19
N TYR A 129 2.99 -9.33 -14.65
CA TYR A 129 3.85 -9.58 -15.80
C TYR A 129 3.07 -9.77 -17.09
N ALA A 130 1.77 -10.07 -17.01
CA ALA A 130 0.97 -10.26 -18.20
C ALA A 130 0.24 -8.98 -18.57
N PRO A 131 0.08 -8.70 -19.87
CA PRO A 131 -0.65 -7.50 -20.25
C PRO A 131 -2.12 -7.62 -19.85
N ARG A 132 -2.76 -6.49 -19.62
CA ARG A 132 -4.18 -6.50 -19.34
C ARG A 132 -4.93 -6.87 -20.61
N PRO A 133 -6.08 -7.52 -20.45
CA PRO A 133 -6.86 -7.86 -21.64
C PRO A 133 -7.25 -6.63 -22.42
N SER A 134 -7.38 -6.81 -23.73
CA SER A 134 -7.81 -5.74 -24.59
C SER A 134 -9.19 -5.25 -24.15
N GLY A 135 -9.37 -3.97 -24.10
CA GLY A 135 -10.62 -3.39 -23.65
C GLY A 135 -10.69 -3.07 -22.19
N SER A 136 -9.79 -3.61 -21.37
CA SER A 136 -9.80 -3.31 -19.95
C SER A 136 -9.59 -1.84 -19.71
N ALA A 137 -8.67 -1.24 -20.45
CA ALA A 137 -8.34 0.16 -20.22
C ALA A 137 -9.45 1.07 -20.68
N GLU A 138 -10.13 0.70 -21.74
CA GLU A 138 -11.22 1.53 -22.20
C GLU A 138 -12.35 1.56 -21.23
N ARG A 139 -12.44 0.56 -20.39
CA ARG A 139 -13.51 0.55 -19.42
C ARG A 139 -13.08 1.02 -18.09
N VAL A 140 -12.03 1.78 -18.07
CA VAL A 140 -11.55 2.26 -16.83
C VAL A 140 -12.58 3.07 -16.13
N GLY A 141 -13.22 3.87 -16.88
CA GLY A 141 -14.28 4.57 -16.25
C GLY A 141 -15.21 3.63 -15.58
N ALA A 142 -15.21 2.42 -16.04
CA ALA A 142 -16.06 1.44 -15.49
C ALA A 142 -15.28 0.49 -14.72
N ALA A 143 -14.12 0.35 -14.81
CA ALA A 143 -13.56 -0.56 -14.16
C ALA A 143 -12.53 -0.92 -14.29
N ALA A 144 -12.21 -0.73 -14.46
CA ALA A 144 -11.16 -1.27 -14.48
C ALA A 144 -10.68 -2.07 -13.96
#